data_754535ca6b9d633b9a562d83799c6e7f
#
_entry.id   754535ca6b9d633b9a562d83799c6e7f
#
_cell.length_a   1.000
_cell.length_b   1.000
_cell.length_c   1.000
_cell.angle_alpha   90.00
_cell.angle_beta   90.00
_cell.angle_gamma   90.00
#
_symmetry.space_group_name_H-M   'P 1'
#
loop_
_entity.id
_entity.type
_entity.pdbx_description
1 polymer ?
#
loop_
_entity_poly.entity_id
_entity_poly.type
_entity_poly.pdbx_seq_one_letter_code
_entity_poly.pdbx_strand_id
1 'polypeptide(L)'
;PSLTITTIERDEKRYLEALKNIKKLKLEDRITLIFNDALDVSLSEKYDLIFIDAAKAQSIKFFEKFEKNLNPSGTIITDNLKFHGLVDKDEEEIESRNLRALVRKIKEYISFLKGNINYKTDFYELGDGISVSKRIEEK
;
A
#
# COMPACT_ATOMS: atom_id res chain seq x y z
N PRO A 1 -18.97 -10.90 -13.97
CA PRO A 1 -18.53 -10.24 -12.75
C PRO A 1 -17.66 -9.07 -13.09
N SER A 2 -17.97 -7.95 -12.51
CA SER A 2 -17.26 -6.71 -12.77
C SER A 2 -16.26 -6.44 -11.66
N LEU A 3 -14.99 -6.32 -12.02
CA LEU A 3 -13.96 -5.82 -11.14
C LEU A 3 -14.20 -4.32 -10.94
N THR A 4 -14.21 -3.87 -9.70
CA THR A 4 -14.26 -2.44 -9.36
C THR A 4 -13.01 -2.05 -8.57
N ILE A 5 -12.55 -0.83 -8.78
CA ILE A 5 -11.35 -0.30 -8.13
C ILE A 5 -11.68 1.03 -7.49
N THR A 6 -11.26 1.21 -6.23
CA THR A 6 -11.25 2.51 -5.60
C THR A 6 -9.79 2.91 -5.40
N THR A 7 -9.41 4.07 -5.92
CA THR A 7 -8.04 4.56 -5.81
C THR A 7 -8.04 5.98 -5.23
N ILE A 8 -7.03 6.26 -4.42
CA ILE A 8 -6.91 7.54 -3.71
C ILE A 8 -5.61 8.21 -4.15
N GLU A 9 -5.71 9.45 -4.58
CA GLU A 9 -4.56 10.26 -5.01
C GLU A 9 -4.65 11.64 -4.39
N ARG A 10 -3.61 12.07 -3.73
CA ARG A 10 -3.56 13.40 -3.09
C ARG A 10 -2.87 14.46 -3.94
N ASP A 11 -2.06 14.05 -4.92
CA ASP A 11 -1.39 14.98 -5.82
C ASP A 11 -2.35 15.42 -6.93
N GLU A 12 -2.62 16.71 -7.01
CA GLU A 12 -3.58 17.25 -7.97
C GLU A 12 -3.22 16.92 -9.42
N LYS A 13 -1.95 17.06 -9.77
CA LYS A 13 -1.49 16.80 -11.13
C LYS A 13 -1.70 15.34 -11.53
N ARG A 14 -1.34 14.42 -10.62
CA ARG A 14 -1.55 12.98 -10.85
C ARG A 14 -3.02 12.62 -10.87
N TYR A 15 -3.81 13.25 -10.02
CA TYR A 15 -5.25 13.06 -10.01
C TYR A 15 -5.89 13.46 -11.35
N LEU A 16 -5.55 14.64 -11.86
CA LEU A 16 -6.08 15.13 -13.14
C LEU A 16 -5.66 14.24 -14.30
N GLU A 17 -4.41 13.78 -14.31
CA GLU A 17 -3.91 12.86 -15.32
C GLU A 17 -4.64 11.51 -15.28
N ALA A 18 -4.83 10.95 -14.07
CA ALA A 18 -5.57 9.71 -13.88
C ALA A 18 -7.02 9.85 -14.33
N LEU A 19 -7.67 10.97 -13.99
CA LEU A 19 -9.04 11.26 -14.40
C LEU A 19 -9.17 11.29 -15.92
N LYS A 20 -8.23 11.94 -16.57
CA LYS A 20 -8.18 12.00 -18.05
C LYS A 20 -8.07 10.60 -18.65
N ASN A 21 -7.18 9.77 -18.11
CA ASN A 21 -6.96 8.43 -18.61
C ASN A 21 -8.15 7.52 -18.38
N ILE A 22 -8.81 7.64 -17.23
CA ILE A 22 -10.02 6.87 -16.92
C ILE A 22 -11.14 7.19 -17.90
N LYS A 23 -11.33 8.48 -18.20
CA LYS A 23 -12.33 8.92 -19.18
C LYS A 23 -12.00 8.45 -20.58
N LYS A 24 -10.74 8.55 -20.97
CA LYS A 24 -10.27 8.12 -22.29
C LYS A 24 -10.50 6.63 -22.52
N LEU A 25 -10.31 5.82 -21.48
CA LEU A 25 -10.48 4.37 -21.53
C LEU A 25 -11.92 3.92 -21.22
N LYS A 26 -12.81 4.86 -20.93
CA LYS A 26 -14.22 4.60 -20.60
C LYS A 26 -14.39 3.67 -19.40
N LEU A 27 -13.62 3.92 -18.34
CA LEU A 27 -13.59 3.10 -17.14
C LEU A 27 -14.27 3.77 -15.94
N GLU A 28 -15.02 4.86 -16.15
CA GLU A 28 -15.66 5.62 -15.06
C GLU A 28 -16.61 4.76 -14.22
N ASP A 29 -17.24 3.76 -14.83
CA ASP A 29 -18.16 2.86 -14.14
C ASP A 29 -17.44 1.84 -13.25
N ARG A 30 -16.15 1.63 -13.45
CA ARG A 30 -15.37 0.61 -12.75
C ARG A 30 -14.36 1.17 -11.79
N ILE A 31 -13.89 2.40 -12.00
CA ILE A 31 -12.85 3.02 -11.19
C ILE A 31 -13.42 4.25 -10.50
N THR A 32 -13.38 4.23 -9.17
CA THR A 32 -13.69 5.39 -8.34
C THR A 32 -12.38 6.04 -7.95
N LEU A 33 -12.14 7.25 -8.44
CA LEU A 33 -10.93 8.03 -8.15
C LEU A 33 -11.26 9.11 -7.11
N ILE A 34 -10.56 9.07 -5.98
CA ILE A 34 -10.77 9.99 -4.88
C ILE A 34 -9.58 10.94 -4.79
N PHE A 35 -9.83 12.25 -4.85
CA PHE A 35 -8.82 13.28 -4.64
C PHE A 35 -8.80 13.66 -3.17
N ASN A 36 -7.89 13.06 -2.40
CA ASN A 36 -7.73 13.34 -0.97
C ASN A 36 -6.46 12.69 -0.45
N ASP A 37 -6.07 13.04 0.77
CA ASP A 37 -5.07 12.28 1.51
C ASP A 37 -5.72 10.97 2.00
N ALA A 38 -5.03 9.86 1.82
CA ALA A 38 -5.57 8.55 2.20
C ALA A 38 -5.90 8.47 3.69
N LEU A 39 -5.18 9.19 4.55
CA LEU A 39 -5.46 9.21 5.99
C LEU A 39 -6.74 9.98 6.35
N ASP A 40 -7.21 10.84 5.46
CA ASP A 40 -8.42 11.64 5.66
C ASP A 40 -9.66 11.04 5.02
N VAL A 41 -9.51 9.98 4.21
CA VAL A 41 -10.63 9.34 3.53
C VAL A 41 -11.33 8.37 4.48
N SER A 42 -12.66 8.38 4.46
CA SER A 42 -13.49 7.38 5.15
C SER A 42 -14.17 6.50 4.11
N LEU A 43 -13.91 5.21 4.14
CA LEU A 43 -14.52 4.24 3.24
C LEU A 43 -15.40 3.30 4.04
N SER A 44 -16.63 3.07 3.55
CA SER A 44 -17.59 2.16 4.18
C SER A 44 -17.60 0.78 3.53
N GLU A 45 -17.06 0.66 2.33
CA GLU A 45 -17.04 -0.59 1.59
C GLU A 45 -15.94 -1.54 2.07
N LYS A 46 -16.12 -2.82 1.78
CA LYS A 46 -15.09 -3.83 2.02
C LYS A 46 -14.52 -4.30 0.68
N TYR A 47 -13.24 -4.59 0.70
CA TYR A 47 -12.48 -4.93 -0.50
C TYR A 47 -11.83 -6.30 -0.37
N ASP A 48 -11.66 -6.97 -1.50
CA ASP A 48 -10.97 -8.26 -1.56
C ASP A 48 -9.46 -8.11 -1.65
N LEU A 49 -9.00 -6.95 -2.13
CA LEU A 49 -7.60 -6.64 -2.28
C LEU A 49 -7.35 -5.17 -1.91
N ILE A 50 -6.35 -4.96 -1.06
CA ILE A 50 -5.87 -3.63 -0.73
C ILE A 50 -4.39 -3.55 -1.13
N PHE A 51 -4.03 -2.54 -1.92
CA PHE A 51 -2.67 -2.32 -2.38
C PHE A 51 -2.10 -1.07 -1.72
N ILE A 52 -0.94 -1.22 -1.07
CA ILE A 52 -0.24 -0.13 -0.38
C ILE A 52 1.14 0.06 -1.01
N ASP A 53 1.49 1.32 -1.29
CA ASP A 53 2.84 1.67 -1.74
C ASP A 53 3.72 2.00 -0.53
N ALA A 54 4.72 1.15 -0.25
CA ALA A 54 5.59 1.29 0.92
C ALA A 54 6.65 2.38 0.77
N ALA A 55 6.75 3.04 -0.40
CA ALA A 55 7.68 4.16 -0.58
C ALA A 55 7.30 5.37 0.27
N LYS A 56 6.07 5.43 0.77
CA LYS A 56 5.59 6.49 1.67
C LYS A 56 5.76 6.06 3.12
N ALA A 57 6.23 6.96 3.96
CA ALA A 57 6.57 6.69 5.37
C ALA A 57 5.36 6.39 6.28
N GLN A 58 4.17 6.16 5.73
CA GLN A 58 2.93 6.00 6.47
C GLN A 58 2.28 4.63 6.28
N SER A 59 3.05 3.64 5.84
CA SER A 59 2.52 2.31 5.51
C SER A 59 1.84 1.62 6.69
N ILE A 60 2.38 1.74 7.91
CA ILE A 60 1.76 1.18 9.10
C ILE A 60 0.38 1.82 9.34
N LYS A 61 0.31 3.15 9.22
CA LYS A 61 -0.95 3.89 9.40
C LYS A 61 -1.98 3.48 8.35
N PHE A 62 -1.56 3.29 7.11
CA PHE A 62 -2.45 2.83 6.05
C PHE A 62 -2.96 1.41 6.35
N PHE A 63 -2.06 0.51 6.74
CA PHE A 63 -2.45 -0.86 7.08
C PHE A 63 -3.49 -0.86 8.21
N GLU A 64 -3.20 -0.18 9.30
CA GLU A 64 -4.09 -0.12 10.47
C GLU A 64 -5.42 0.55 10.16
N LYS A 65 -5.42 1.59 9.32
CA LYS A 65 -6.64 2.28 8.93
C LYS A 65 -7.52 1.43 8.02
N PHE A 66 -6.93 0.81 7.00
CA PHE A 66 -7.70 0.15 5.95
C PHE A 66 -7.96 -1.34 6.19
N GLU A 67 -7.33 -1.96 7.18
CA GLU A 67 -7.59 -3.38 7.47
C GLU A 67 -9.06 -3.66 7.78
N LYS A 68 -9.77 -2.71 8.36
CA LYS A 68 -11.23 -2.83 8.62
C LYS A 68 -12.06 -2.88 7.33
N ASN A 69 -11.49 -2.41 6.23
CA ASN A 69 -12.12 -2.44 4.92
C ASN A 69 -11.76 -3.69 4.12
N LEU A 70 -11.03 -4.62 4.72
CA LEU A 70 -10.65 -5.87 4.08
C LEU A 70 -11.66 -6.96 4.39
N ASN A 71 -12.14 -7.64 3.35
CA ASN A 71 -12.98 -8.84 3.53
C ASN A 71 -12.19 -9.92 4.27
N PRO A 72 -12.86 -10.83 5.00
CA PRO A 72 -12.17 -11.87 5.80
C PRO A 72 -11.18 -12.73 4.99
N SER A 73 -11.48 -13.01 3.74
CA SER A 73 -10.60 -13.77 2.84
C SER A 73 -9.73 -12.88 1.97
N GLY A 74 -9.70 -11.57 2.25
CA GLY A 74 -8.99 -10.61 1.44
C GLY A 74 -7.49 -10.60 1.65
N THR A 75 -6.80 -9.87 0.79
CA THR A 75 -5.34 -9.80 0.77
C THR A 75 -4.87 -8.35 0.77
N ILE A 76 -3.83 -8.06 1.55
CA ILE A 76 -3.14 -6.76 1.52
C ILE A 76 -1.78 -6.97 0.87
N ILE A 77 -1.52 -6.25 -0.21
CA ILE A 77 -0.23 -6.28 -0.91
C ILE A 77 0.45 -4.94 -0.70
N THR A 78 1.74 -4.99 -0.34
CA THR A 78 2.56 -3.77 -0.22
C THR A 78 3.76 -3.88 -1.16
N ASP A 79 3.99 -2.84 -1.94
CA ASP A 79 5.09 -2.77 -2.92
C ASP A 79 6.21 -1.86 -2.40
N ASN A 80 7.33 -1.89 -3.10
CA ASN A 80 8.53 -1.05 -2.84
C ASN A 80 9.21 -1.29 -1.49
N LEU A 81 9.18 -2.54 -1.00
CA LEU A 81 9.79 -2.89 0.29
C LEU A 81 11.32 -2.89 0.28
N LYS A 82 11.94 -2.94 -0.89
CA LYS A 82 13.39 -2.85 -1.04
C LYS A 82 13.86 -1.42 -1.28
N PHE A 83 12.98 -0.56 -1.70
CA PHE A 83 13.23 0.84 -2.03
C PHE A 83 14.50 0.99 -2.86
N HIS A 84 14.48 0.42 -4.08
CA HIS A 84 15.61 0.41 -5.03
C HIS A 84 16.90 -0.19 -4.42
N GLY A 85 16.75 -1.17 -3.53
CA GLY A 85 17.87 -1.85 -2.89
C GLY A 85 18.42 -1.16 -1.64
N LEU A 86 17.93 0.02 -1.30
CA LEU A 86 18.44 0.78 -0.15
C LEU A 86 18.15 0.09 1.19
N VAL A 87 17.07 -0.67 1.28
CA VAL A 87 16.69 -1.39 2.51
C VAL A 87 17.73 -2.46 2.87
N ASP A 88 18.43 -3.02 1.88
CA ASP A 88 19.46 -4.04 2.09
C ASP A 88 20.84 -3.45 2.40
N LYS A 89 21.00 -2.13 2.33
CA LYS A 89 22.24 -1.44 2.66
C LYS A 89 22.31 -1.07 4.13
N ASP A 90 23.54 -1.01 4.67
CA ASP A 90 23.75 -0.45 6.00
C ASP A 90 23.45 1.04 5.98
N GLU A 91 22.94 1.59 7.10
CA GLU A 91 22.61 3.01 7.19
C GLU A 91 23.79 3.91 6.82
N GLU A 92 25.00 3.50 7.18
CA GLU A 92 26.22 4.24 6.92
C GLU A 92 26.50 4.41 5.41
N GLU A 93 26.00 3.50 4.59
CA GLU A 93 26.16 3.53 3.13
C GLU A 93 25.15 4.46 2.46
N ILE A 94 24.14 4.92 3.19
CA ILE A 94 23.08 5.81 2.66
C ILE A 94 23.46 7.25 3.00
N GLU A 95 23.82 8.04 2.00
CA GLU A 95 24.30 9.41 2.18
C GLU A 95 23.23 10.39 2.66
N SER A 96 22.00 10.27 2.13
CA SER A 96 20.92 11.21 2.44
C SER A 96 20.24 10.88 3.77
N ARG A 97 20.15 11.88 4.66
CA ARG A 97 19.42 11.76 5.92
C ARG A 97 17.95 11.42 5.69
N ASN A 98 17.32 12.05 4.69
CA ASN A 98 15.92 11.82 4.38
C ASN A 98 15.69 10.39 3.87
N LEU A 99 16.61 9.87 3.06
CA LEU A 99 16.54 8.49 2.59
C LEU A 99 16.75 7.49 3.72
N ARG A 100 17.68 7.78 4.65
CA ARG A 100 17.87 6.93 5.84
C ARG A 100 16.61 6.85 6.69
N ALA A 101 15.95 7.99 6.91
CA ALA A 101 14.71 8.05 7.67
C ALA A 101 13.60 7.24 6.99
N LEU A 102 13.47 7.36 5.67
CA LEU A 102 12.48 6.61 4.91
C LEU A 102 12.74 5.10 4.96
N VAL A 103 14.01 4.70 4.79
CA VAL A 103 14.41 3.29 4.89
C VAL A 103 14.11 2.71 6.27
N ARG A 104 14.35 3.48 7.33
CA ARG A 104 13.97 3.07 8.70
C ARG A 104 12.48 2.81 8.81
N LYS A 105 11.65 3.68 8.23
CA LYS A 105 10.20 3.51 8.22
C LYS A 105 9.77 2.26 7.48
N ILE A 106 10.41 1.94 6.38
CA ILE A 106 10.14 0.71 5.63
C ILE A 106 10.53 -0.52 6.46
N LYS A 107 11.69 -0.48 7.12
CA LYS A 107 12.13 -1.56 8.02
C LYS A 107 11.18 -1.74 9.20
N GLU A 108 10.69 -0.64 9.77
CA GLU A 108 9.66 -0.67 10.84
C GLU A 108 8.38 -1.35 10.33
N TYR A 109 7.96 -1.06 9.12
CA TYR A 109 6.79 -1.66 8.52
C TYR A 109 6.98 -3.18 8.32
N ILE A 110 8.14 -3.59 7.82
CA ILE A 110 8.46 -5.01 7.66
C ILE A 110 8.40 -5.73 9.01
N SER A 111 8.96 -5.13 10.07
CA SER A 111 8.89 -5.68 11.43
C SER A 111 7.45 -5.74 11.93
N PHE A 112 6.67 -4.71 11.65
CA PHE A 112 5.25 -4.67 11.99
C PHE A 112 4.49 -5.83 11.33
N LEU A 113 4.74 -6.08 10.04
CA LEU A 113 4.10 -7.19 9.33
C LEU A 113 4.50 -8.55 9.91
N LYS A 114 5.79 -8.74 10.20
CA LYS A 114 6.31 -9.99 10.77
C LYS A 114 5.76 -10.24 12.17
N GLY A 115 5.55 -9.19 12.95
CA GLY A 115 5.05 -9.29 14.31
C GLY A 115 3.52 -9.32 14.44
N ASN A 116 2.80 -9.15 13.34
CA ASN A 116 1.34 -9.11 13.38
C ASN A 116 0.76 -10.53 13.47
N ILE A 117 0.25 -10.89 14.64
CA ILE A 117 -0.27 -12.24 14.92
C ILE A 117 -1.60 -12.54 14.21
N ASN A 118 -2.26 -11.52 13.70
CA ASN A 118 -3.56 -11.67 13.02
C ASN A 118 -3.43 -11.92 11.53
N TYR A 119 -2.20 -11.80 11.00
CA TYR A 119 -1.92 -11.95 9.57
C TYR A 119 -0.74 -12.88 9.36
N LYS A 120 -0.80 -13.63 8.27
CA LYS A 120 0.35 -14.33 7.72
C LYS A 120 0.86 -13.52 6.56
N THR A 121 2.12 -13.10 6.61
CA THR A 121 2.74 -12.29 5.56
C THR A 121 3.88 -13.06 4.91
N ASP A 122 3.83 -13.16 3.58
CA ASP A 122 4.89 -13.71 2.76
C ASP A 122 5.59 -12.57 2.03
N PHE A 123 6.92 -12.63 1.95
CA PHE A 123 7.74 -11.62 1.29
C PHE A 123 8.33 -12.20 0.01
N TYR A 124 8.23 -11.44 -1.08
CA TYR A 124 8.73 -11.85 -2.40
C TYR A 124 9.71 -10.83 -2.94
N GLU A 125 10.77 -11.29 -3.58
CA GLU A 125 11.76 -10.41 -4.22
C GLU A 125 11.40 -10.08 -5.66
N LEU A 126 10.12 -9.96 -5.96
CA LEU A 126 9.63 -9.55 -7.27
C LEU A 126 9.71 -8.03 -7.38
N GLY A 127 10.21 -7.53 -8.52
CA GLY A 127 10.38 -6.09 -8.71
C GLY A 127 11.20 -5.47 -7.58
N ASP A 128 10.64 -4.45 -6.93
CA ASP A 128 11.28 -3.75 -5.82
C ASP A 128 10.89 -4.32 -4.45
N GLY A 129 10.51 -5.58 -4.40
CA GLY A 129 10.11 -6.29 -3.18
C GLY A 129 8.66 -6.07 -2.82
N ILE A 130 7.92 -7.14 -2.62
CA ILE A 130 6.50 -7.07 -2.23
C ILE A 130 6.22 -7.95 -1.02
N SER A 131 5.21 -7.56 -0.25
CA SER A 131 4.64 -8.42 0.78
C SER A 131 3.19 -8.75 0.43
N VAL A 132 2.77 -9.94 0.81
CA VAL A 132 1.39 -10.40 0.66
C VAL A 132 0.91 -10.86 2.03
N SER A 133 -0.07 -10.14 2.58
CA SER A 133 -0.60 -10.38 3.92
C SER A 133 -2.03 -10.89 3.83
N LYS A 134 -2.29 -12.01 4.50
CA LYS A 134 -3.64 -12.59 4.60
C LYS A 134 -3.98 -12.83 6.06
N ARG A 135 -5.24 -12.58 6.43
CA ARG A 135 -5.68 -12.84 7.79
C ARG A 135 -5.55 -14.33 8.11
N ILE A 136 -5.09 -14.62 9.33
CA ILE A 136 -5.11 -15.97 9.86
C ILE A 136 -6.55 -16.25 10.29
N GLU A 137 -7.14 -17.31 9.75
CA GLU A 137 -8.50 -17.71 10.11
C GLU A 137 -8.52 -18.24 11.55
N GLU A 138 -9.47 -17.73 12.34
CA GLU A 138 -9.76 -18.30 13.64
C GLU A 138 -10.47 -19.63 13.44
N LYS A 139 -9.93 -20.67 14.09
CA LYS A 139 -10.58 -21.97 14.09
C LYS A 139 -11.61 -22.07 15.20
#